data_a6fee12058f0c7b99201b0125991b1f2
#
_entry.id   a6fee12058f0c7b99201b0125991b1f2
#
_cell.length_a   1.000
_cell.length_b   1.000
_cell.length_c   1.000
_cell.angle_alpha   90.00
_cell.angle_beta   90.00
_cell.angle_gamma   90.00
#
_symmetry.space_group_name_H-M   'P 1'
#
loop_
_entity.id
_entity.type
_entity.pdbx_description
1 polymer ?
#
loop_
_entity_poly.entity_id
_entity_poly.type
_entity_poly.pdbx_seq_one_letter_code
_entity_poly.pdbx_strand_id
1 'polypeptide(L)'
;MKLENKNLIVKRAYKEVYKTEAGIVKIFEMTHPKADVFNEALNTARVEAAGLRIPGVKEVTQIDGKWALLVEYQPGKTLEELMEEHPENLDAYMEEFVDLQLEMHGKTSPHLNKLKDKLSRQINGLKELDATTRYELLTRLESMPKHVKLCHGDFNPSNVICSEDGKKTIVDWAHATQGNASADAAMTYLLFALKDQKKADLYLKIFCRKSDTARQYVEQWLPIVAAAQLTKNNELEKEFLMRWIDVVDFS
;
A
#
# COMPACT_ATOMS: atom_id res chain seq x y z
N MET A 1 17.16 21.75 10.60
CA MET A 1 15.72 21.99 10.69
C MET A 1 15.30 21.62 12.12
N LYS A 2 14.63 22.52 12.87
CA LYS A 2 14.12 22.19 14.22
C LYS A 2 12.74 21.55 14.06
N LEU A 3 12.59 20.32 14.56
CA LEU A 3 11.32 19.61 14.59
C LEU A 3 10.68 19.84 15.97
N GLU A 4 9.44 20.29 15.97
CA GLU A 4 8.68 20.50 17.19
C GLU A 4 7.52 19.50 17.27
N ASN A 5 7.19 18.99 18.46
CA ASN A 5 6.10 18.01 18.65
C ASN A 5 4.75 18.46 18.09
N LYS A 6 4.50 19.78 18.06
CA LYS A 6 3.25 20.32 17.47
C LYS A 6 3.08 20.07 15.96
N ASN A 7 4.17 19.72 15.27
CA ASN A 7 4.20 19.45 13.84
C ASN A 7 4.14 17.96 13.52
N LEU A 8 4.07 17.09 14.54
CA LEU A 8 3.95 15.64 14.39
C LEU A 8 2.55 15.29 13.86
N ILE A 9 2.49 14.62 12.71
CA ILE A 9 1.24 14.12 12.10
C ILE A 9 1.00 12.68 12.55
N VAL A 10 2.02 11.81 12.42
CA VAL A 10 1.91 10.37 12.68
C VAL A 10 3.18 9.87 13.34
N LYS A 11 3.02 9.03 14.36
CA LYS A 11 4.09 8.24 14.96
C LYS A 11 3.80 6.75 14.76
N ARG A 12 4.75 6.03 14.19
CA ARG A 12 4.73 4.56 14.01
C ARG A 12 5.98 3.94 14.63
N ALA A 13 6.02 2.62 14.75
CA ALA A 13 7.14 1.92 15.39
C ALA A 13 8.51 2.23 14.77
N TYR A 14 8.57 2.51 13.48
CA TYR A 14 9.83 2.69 12.74
C TYR A 14 9.98 4.07 12.07
N LYS A 15 8.96 4.94 12.10
CA LYS A 15 9.02 6.29 11.53
C LYS A 15 8.10 7.29 12.22
N GLU A 16 8.53 8.54 12.23
CA GLU A 16 7.72 9.70 12.61
C GLU A 16 7.53 10.61 11.39
N VAL A 17 6.34 11.16 11.22
CA VAL A 17 5.99 12.04 10.10
C VAL A 17 5.64 13.41 10.61
N TYR A 18 6.32 14.43 10.11
CA TYR A 18 6.15 15.81 10.53
C TYR A 18 5.72 16.70 9.35
N LYS A 19 4.84 17.66 9.61
CA LYS A 19 4.58 18.77 8.71
C LYS A 19 5.56 19.91 9.03
N THR A 20 6.23 20.42 7.99
CA THR A 20 7.15 21.55 8.09
C THR A 20 6.85 22.59 7.01
N GLU A 21 7.50 23.75 7.08
CA GLU A 21 7.41 24.76 5.99
C GLU A 21 7.96 24.22 4.66
N ALA A 22 8.96 23.34 4.71
CA ALA A 22 9.57 22.76 3.52
C ALA A 22 8.73 21.64 2.88
N GLY A 23 7.79 21.03 3.63
CA GLY A 23 6.99 19.90 3.19
C GLY A 23 6.73 18.89 4.30
N ILE A 24 6.52 17.64 3.91
CA ILE A 24 6.39 16.50 4.83
C ILE A 24 7.74 15.84 5.02
N VAL A 25 8.15 15.68 6.27
CA VAL A 25 9.40 15.01 6.64
C VAL A 25 9.07 13.69 7.32
N LYS A 26 9.49 12.58 6.72
CA LYS A 26 9.44 11.25 7.33
C LYS A 26 10.81 10.97 7.95
N ILE A 27 10.87 10.76 9.27
CA ILE A 27 12.12 10.42 9.99
C ILE A 27 12.05 8.98 10.39
N PHE A 28 13.05 8.23 10.00
CA PHE A 28 13.11 6.79 10.24
C PHE A 28 13.97 6.48 11.46
N GLU A 29 13.57 5.49 12.25
CA GLU A 29 14.37 5.03 13.39
C GLU A 29 15.76 4.55 12.95
N MET A 30 16.76 4.64 13.84
CA MET A 30 18.14 4.27 13.51
C MET A 30 18.29 2.80 13.09
N THR A 31 17.38 1.93 13.57
CA THR A 31 17.34 0.51 13.21
C THR A 31 16.70 0.24 11.84
N HIS A 32 16.04 1.26 11.24
CA HIS A 32 15.40 1.10 9.94
C HIS A 32 16.48 1.06 8.84
N PRO A 33 16.42 0.06 7.92
CA PRO A 33 17.45 -0.07 6.90
C PRO A 33 17.54 1.17 5.99
N LYS A 34 18.74 1.71 5.83
CA LYS A 34 19.01 2.83 4.90
C LYS A 34 18.47 2.54 3.50
N ALA A 35 18.63 1.30 3.04
CA ALA A 35 18.18 0.89 1.71
C ALA A 35 16.69 1.09 1.50
N ASP A 36 15.86 0.91 2.54
CA ASP A 36 14.41 1.07 2.44
C ASP A 36 14.00 2.54 2.31
N VAL A 37 14.72 3.46 2.98
CA VAL A 37 14.51 4.91 2.83
C VAL A 37 14.80 5.35 1.40
N PHE A 38 15.94 4.91 0.84
CA PHE A 38 16.30 5.22 -0.54
C PHE A 38 15.36 4.54 -1.55
N ASN A 39 14.88 3.32 -1.26
CA ASN A 39 13.91 2.64 -2.09
C ASN A 39 12.55 3.36 -2.11
N GLU A 40 12.09 3.92 -0.98
CA GLU A 40 10.88 4.74 -0.94
C GLU A 40 11.02 5.98 -1.82
N ALA A 41 12.13 6.71 -1.70
CA ALA A 41 12.41 7.87 -2.54
C ALA A 41 12.49 7.50 -4.04
N LEU A 42 13.21 6.42 -4.37
CA LEU A 42 13.36 5.94 -5.73
C LEU A 42 12.03 5.48 -6.34
N ASN A 43 11.20 4.75 -5.58
CA ASN A 43 9.87 4.33 -6.02
C ASN A 43 8.99 5.54 -6.30
N THR A 44 8.98 6.55 -5.40
CA THR A 44 8.23 7.79 -5.60
C THR A 44 8.63 8.48 -6.90
N ALA A 45 9.93 8.66 -7.16
CA ALA A 45 10.42 9.27 -8.39
C ALA A 45 10.04 8.45 -9.66
N ARG A 46 10.04 7.13 -9.57
CA ARG A 46 9.62 6.24 -10.68
C ARG A 46 8.12 6.32 -10.96
N VAL A 47 7.30 6.48 -9.92
CA VAL A 47 5.85 6.66 -10.06
C VAL A 47 5.53 8.05 -10.63
N GLU A 48 6.23 9.09 -10.19
CA GLU A 48 6.11 10.44 -10.76
C GLU A 48 6.37 10.42 -12.28
N ALA A 49 7.41 9.72 -12.72
CA ALA A 49 7.73 9.54 -14.13
C ALA A 49 6.66 8.77 -14.92
N ALA A 50 5.76 8.02 -14.26
CA ALA A 50 4.62 7.35 -14.91
C ALA A 50 3.44 8.29 -15.20
N GLY A 51 3.55 9.59 -14.84
CA GLY A 51 2.57 10.62 -15.15
C GLY A 51 1.35 10.63 -14.21
N LEU A 52 1.51 10.09 -12.98
CA LEU A 52 0.58 10.34 -11.88
C LEU A 52 0.98 11.61 -11.14
N ARG A 53 -0.05 12.39 -10.73
CA ARG A 53 0.17 13.52 -9.85
C ARG A 53 0.35 13.00 -8.42
N ILE A 54 1.58 13.05 -7.94
CA ILE A 54 1.96 12.62 -6.59
C ILE A 54 2.85 13.67 -5.94
N PRO A 55 3.04 13.67 -4.60
CA PRO A 55 4.02 14.52 -3.95
C PRO A 55 5.43 14.11 -4.37
N GLY A 56 6.17 15.06 -4.97
CA GLY A 56 7.54 14.83 -5.41
C GLY A 56 8.50 14.67 -4.23
N VAL A 57 9.56 13.90 -4.43
CA VAL A 57 10.69 13.82 -3.49
C VAL A 57 11.52 15.08 -3.61
N LYS A 58 11.77 15.76 -2.49
CA LYS A 58 12.63 16.95 -2.42
C LYS A 58 14.04 16.61 -1.99
N GLU A 59 14.18 15.76 -0.95
CA GLU A 59 15.47 15.48 -0.36
C GLU A 59 15.47 14.15 0.41
N VAL A 60 16.58 13.43 0.36
CA VAL A 60 16.91 12.35 1.30
C VAL A 60 18.13 12.82 2.10
N THR A 61 18.00 12.93 3.41
CA THR A 61 19.01 13.54 4.26
C THR A 61 19.11 12.83 5.62
N GLN A 62 19.90 13.36 6.54
CA GLN A 62 19.95 12.91 7.92
C GLN A 62 19.63 14.07 8.87
N ILE A 63 18.81 13.77 9.89
CA ILE A 63 18.44 14.69 10.97
C ILE A 63 18.76 13.96 12.29
N ASP A 64 19.64 14.55 13.09
CA ASP A 64 20.10 13.99 14.38
C ASP A 64 20.57 12.51 14.25
N GLY A 65 21.28 12.18 13.16
CA GLY A 65 21.80 10.85 12.88
C GLY A 65 20.77 9.84 12.31
N LYS A 66 19.50 10.22 12.22
CA LYS A 66 18.43 9.41 11.62
C LYS A 66 18.23 9.76 10.15
N TRP A 67 17.97 8.77 9.30
CA TRP A 67 17.59 9.02 7.92
C TRP A 67 16.23 9.71 7.84
N ALA A 68 16.11 10.66 6.92
CA ALA A 68 14.90 11.41 6.69
C ALA A 68 14.61 11.55 5.19
N LEU A 69 13.33 11.48 4.84
CA LEU A 69 12.81 11.72 3.50
C LEU A 69 11.90 12.94 3.54
N LEU A 70 12.24 13.98 2.78
CA LEU A 70 11.43 15.17 2.58
C LEU A 70 10.67 15.04 1.26
N VAL A 71 9.34 15.14 1.33
CA VAL A 71 8.45 15.16 0.17
C VAL A 71 7.57 16.42 0.18
N GLU A 72 6.96 16.72 -0.95
CA GLU A 72 6.00 17.82 -1.05
C GLU A 72 4.83 17.63 -0.10
N TYR A 73 4.33 18.74 0.44
CA TYR A 73 3.10 18.74 1.23
C TYR A 73 1.88 18.81 0.30
N GLN A 74 0.92 17.93 0.53
CA GLN A 74 -0.41 17.99 -0.09
C GLN A 74 -1.41 18.47 0.96
N PRO A 75 -2.03 19.64 0.77
CA PRO A 75 -3.06 20.13 1.69
C PRO A 75 -4.34 19.30 1.54
N GLY A 76 -5.05 19.08 2.63
CA GLY A 76 -6.32 18.37 2.66
C GLY A 76 -6.43 17.39 3.81
N LYS A 77 -7.54 16.66 3.84
CA LYS A 77 -7.80 15.54 4.75
C LYS A 77 -7.55 14.22 4.03
N THR A 78 -7.24 13.18 4.78
CA THR A 78 -7.24 11.84 4.23
C THR A 78 -8.66 11.39 3.87
N LEU A 79 -8.79 10.53 2.88
CA LEU A 79 -10.09 9.95 2.56
C LEU A 79 -10.64 9.09 3.73
N GLU A 80 -9.75 8.52 4.56
CA GLU A 80 -10.14 7.81 5.78
C GLU A 80 -10.84 8.75 6.76
N GLU A 81 -10.26 9.94 7.02
CA GLU A 81 -10.90 10.96 7.86
C GLU A 81 -12.27 11.39 7.33
N LEU A 82 -12.39 11.60 6.01
CA LEU A 82 -13.67 11.95 5.39
C LEU A 82 -14.72 10.83 5.50
N MET A 83 -14.32 9.57 5.35
CA MET A 83 -15.20 8.41 5.53
C MET A 83 -15.67 8.24 7.00
N GLU A 84 -14.86 8.69 7.96
CA GLU A 84 -15.22 8.68 9.40
C GLU A 84 -16.09 9.86 9.78
N GLU A 85 -15.82 11.06 9.26
CA GLU A 85 -16.59 12.26 9.51
C GLU A 85 -17.97 12.25 8.84
N HIS A 86 -18.08 11.61 7.66
CA HIS A 86 -19.26 11.57 6.82
C HIS A 86 -19.63 10.13 6.39
N PRO A 87 -19.99 9.25 7.35
CA PRO A 87 -20.30 7.84 7.06
C PRO A 87 -21.50 7.66 6.13
N GLU A 88 -22.39 8.63 6.04
CA GLU A 88 -23.52 8.67 5.10
C GLU A 88 -23.08 8.71 3.63
N ASN A 89 -21.86 9.17 3.36
CA ASN A 89 -21.28 9.29 2.02
C ASN A 89 -20.33 8.12 1.68
N LEU A 90 -20.29 7.07 2.50
CA LEU A 90 -19.32 5.97 2.36
C LEU A 90 -19.31 5.36 0.95
N ASP A 91 -20.50 5.11 0.38
CA ASP A 91 -20.61 4.51 -0.95
C ASP A 91 -19.98 5.41 -2.03
N ALA A 92 -20.23 6.71 -1.97
CA ALA A 92 -19.65 7.69 -2.91
C ALA A 92 -18.12 7.76 -2.76
N TYR A 93 -17.63 7.83 -1.54
CA TYR A 93 -16.18 7.83 -1.28
C TYR A 93 -15.52 6.53 -1.73
N MET A 94 -16.18 5.38 -1.58
CA MET A 94 -15.65 4.10 -2.05
C MET A 94 -15.61 4.01 -3.58
N GLU A 95 -16.63 4.54 -4.27
CA GLU A 95 -16.64 4.67 -5.74
C GLU A 95 -15.44 5.49 -6.24
N GLU A 96 -15.21 6.67 -5.63
CA GLU A 96 -14.09 7.55 -5.97
C GLU A 96 -12.72 6.93 -5.65
N PHE A 97 -12.62 6.21 -4.52
CA PHE A 97 -11.41 5.49 -4.13
C PHE A 97 -11.03 4.42 -5.15
N VAL A 98 -12.02 3.65 -5.62
CA VAL A 98 -11.80 2.64 -6.66
C VAL A 98 -11.43 3.29 -8.00
N ASP A 99 -12.05 4.42 -8.37
CA ASP A 99 -11.71 5.14 -9.61
C ASP A 99 -10.23 5.55 -9.61
N LEU A 100 -9.72 6.08 -8.49
CA LEU A 100 -8.30 6.40 -8.33
C LEU A 100 -7.40 5.18 -8.49
N GLN A 101 -7.79 4.04 -7.92
CA GLN A 101 -7.02 2.81 -8.06
C GLN A 101 -6.99 2.33 -9.52
N LEU A 102 -8.10 2.42 -10.22
CA LEU A 102 -8.19 2.04 -11.63
C LEU A 102 -7.40 3.00 -12.53
N GLU A 103 -7.40 4.31 -12.24
CA GLU A 103 -6.53 5.27 -12.91
C GLU A 103 -5.05 4.89 -12.74
N MET A 104 -4.62 4.59 -11.51
CA MET A 104 -3.28 4.12 -11.21
C MET A 104 -2.96 2.82 -11.96
N HIS A 105 -3.85 1.83 -11.95
CA HIS A 105 -3.69 0.57 -12.67
C HIS A 105 -3.68 0.76 -14.20
N GLY A 106 -4.17 1.87 -14.71
CA GLY A 106 -4.05 2.28 -16.12
C GLY A 106 -2.63 2.68 -16.52
N LYS A 107 -1.74 2.94 -15.56
CA LYS A 107 -0.35 3.34 -15.78
C LYS A 107 0.60 2.14 -15.77
N THR A 108 1.80 2.38 -16.31
CA THR A 108 2.93 1.44 -16.25
C THR A 108 4.17 2.17 -15.77
N SER A 109 5.04 1.49 -15.03
CA SER A 109 6.34 2.01 -14.61
C SER A 109 7.38 0.89 -14.69
N PRO A 110 8.03 0.71 -15.85
CA PRO A 110 8.90 -0.45 -16.13
C PRO A 110 10.15 -0.52 -15.25
N HIS A 111 10.51 0.59 -14.61
CA HIS A 111 11.66 0.64 -13.71
C HIS A 111 11.34 0.21 -12.28
N LEU A 112 10.06 0.05 -11.91
CA LEU A 112 9.69 -0.49 -10.60
C LEU A 112 10.03 -1.97 -10.49
N ASN A 113 10.26 -2.43 -9.27
CA ASN A 113 10.42 -3.85 -8.97
C ASN A 113 9.18 -4.64 -9.42
N LYS A 114 9.39 -5.85 -9.92
CA LYS A 114 8.27 -6.74 -10.28
C LYS A 114 7.57 -7.24 -9.01
N LEU A 115 6.25 -7.17 -9.00
CA LEU A 115 5.43 -7.59 -7.86
C LEU A 115 5.67 -9.07 -7.51
N LYS A 116 5.70 -9.97 -8.49
CA LYS A 116 5.94 -11.40 -8.26
C LYS A 116 7.30 -11.66 -7.60
N ASP A 117 8.35 -10.97 -8.02
CA ASP A 117 9.69 -11.11 -7.44
C ASP A 117 9.71 -10.62 -5.98
N LYS A 118 8.99 -9.52 -5.69
CA LYS A 118 8.82 -9.01 -4.32
C LYS A 118 8.08 -10.02 -3.45
N LEU A 119 6.92 -10.50 -3.89
CA LEU A 119 6.10 -11.47 -3.17
C LEU A 119 6.86 -12.78 -2.94
N SER A 120 7.58 -13.28 -3.94
CA SER A 120 8.42 -14.49 -3.81
C SER A 120 9.48 -14.33 -2.72
N ARG A 121 10.20 -13.18 -2.70
CA ARG A 121 11.20 -12.91 -1.64
C ARG A 121 10.55 -12.84 -0.25
N GLN A 122 9.39 -12.21 -0.13
CA GLN A 122 8.66 -12.10 1.12
C GLN A 122 8.24 -13.48 1.64
N ILE A 123 7.60 -14.30 0.80
CA ILE A 123 7.16 -15.65 1.17
C ILE A 123 8.35 -16.55 1.57
N ASN A 124 9.45 -16.51 0.81
CA ASN A 124 10.66 -17.28 1.13
C ASN A 124 11.28 -16.85 2.47
N GLY A 125 11.15 -15.58 2.85
CA GLY A 125 11.66 -15.03 4.10
C GLY A 125 10.85 -15.38 5.36
N LEU A 126 9.61 -15.87 5.20
CA LEU A 126 8.71 -16.18 6.32
C LEU A 126 9.13 -17.48 7.02
N LYS A 127 9.74 -17.35 8.20
CA LYS A 127 10.16 -18.49 9.03
C LYS A 127 8.99 -19.11 9.81
N GLU A 128 7.90 -18.38 9.96
CA GLU A 128 6.70 -18.77 10.70
C GLU A 128 5.83 -19.76 9.93
N LEU A 129 5.96 -19.81 8.61
CA LEU A 129 5.31 -20.81 7.77
C LEU A 129 6.19 -22.03 7.61
N ASP A 130 5.59 -23.23 7.62
CA ASP A 130 6.29 -24.46 7.29
C ASP A 130 6.71 -24.51 5.81
N ALA A 131 7.54 -25.49 5.46
CA ALA A 131 8.10 -25.61 4.12
C ALA A 131 7.04 -25.95 3.06
N THR A 132 6.03 -26.73 3.42
CA THR A 132 4.95 -27.14 2.51
C THR A 132 4.09 -25.94 2.16
N THR A 133 3.61 -25.20 3.15
CA THR A 133 2.81 -23.97 2.96
C THR A 133 3.55 -22.95 2.10
N ARG A 134 4.86 -22.72 2.35
CA ARG A 134 5.66 -21.83 1.50
C ARG A 134 5.75 -22.31 0.06
N TYR A 135 5.97 -23.61 -0.14
CA TYR A 135 6.06 -24.20 -1.48
C TYR A 135 4.73 -24.04 -2.25
N GLU A 136 3.60 -24.29 -1.60
CA GLU A 136 2.27 -24.14 -2.20
C GLU A 136 1.98 -22.70 -2.59
N LEU A 137 2.27 -21.73 -1.70
CA LEU A 137 2.13 -20.31 -1.99
C LEU A 137 3.00 -19.86 -3.17
N LEU A 138 4.24 -20.32 -3.24
CA LEU A 138 5.16 -20.01 -4.34
C LEU A 138 4.71 -20.64 -5.65
N THR A 139 4.20 -21.88 -5.63
CA THR A 139 3.64 -22.57 -6.79
C THR A 139 2.41 -21.82 -7.31
N ARG A 140 1.51 -21.42 -6.41
CA ARG A 140 0.36 -20.59 -6.75
C ARG A 140 0.80 -19.24 -7.33
N LEU A 141 1.75 -18.55 -6.69
CA LEU A 141 2.28 -17.28 -7.20
C LEU A 141 2.84 -17.43 -8.61
N GLU A 142 3.59 -18.51 -8.90
CA GLU A 142 4.20 -18.72 -10.22
C GLU A 142 3.12 -18.97 -11.29
N SER A 143 2.03 -19.66 -10.96
CA SER A 143 0.91 -19.90 -11.88
C SER A 143 0.11 -18.64 -12.23
N MET A 144 0.15 -17.60 -11.38
CA MET A 144 -0.60 -16.37 -11.61
C MET A 144 -0.09 -15.58 -12.83
N PRO A 145 -0.98 -14.96 -13.63
CA PRO A 145 -0.57 -14.20 -14.81
C PRO A 145 0.37 -13.02 -14.50
N LYS A 146 1.35 -12.81 -15.40
CA LYS A 146 2.29 -11.69 -15.31
C LYS A 146 1.69 -10.47 -16.00
N HIS A 147 1.54 -9.39 -15.26
CA HIS A 147 1.10 -8.09 -15.76
C HIS A 147 2.13 -7.01 -15.40
N VAL A 148 2.00 -5.83 -16.02
CA VAL A 148 2.94 -4.70 -15.86
C VAL A 148 2.22 -3.42 -15.39
N LYS A 149 1.09 -3.57 -14.73
CA LYS A 149 0.34 -2.45 -14.18
C LYS A 149 1.08 -1.83 -13.01
N LEU A 150 0.94 -0.51 -12.83
CA LEU A 150 1.42 0.16 -11.63
C LEU A 150 0.56 -0.28 -10.44
N CYS A 151 1.20 -0.81 -9.41
CA CYS A 151 0.60 -1.28 -8.17
C CYS A 151 1.17 -0.50 -7.00
N HIS A 152 0.33 -0.09 -6.06
CA HIS A 152 0.75 0.66 -4.86
C HIS A 152 1.34 -0.26 -3.78
N GLY A 153 0.71 -1.39 -3.52
CA GLY A 153 1.10 -2.37 -2.51
C GLY A 153 0.75 -2.01 -1.06
N ASP A 154 0.11 -0.84 -0.85
CA ASP A 154 -0.44 -0.37 0.43
C ASP A 154 -1.58 0.65 0.17
N PHE A 155 -2.39 0.42 -0.88
CA PHE A 155 -3.45 1.34 -1.25
C PHE A 155 -4.61 1.23 -0.27
N ASN A 156 -4.81 2.28 0.50
CA ASN A 156 -5.87 2.39 1.52
C ASN A 156 -6.28 3.85 1.69
N PRO A 157 -7.46 4.16 2.29
CA PRO A 157 -7.97 5.53 2.37
C PRO A 157 -7.08 6.53 3.13
N SER A 158 -6.23 6.06 4.06
CA SER A 158 -5.29 6.95 4.76
C SER A 158 -4.12 7.41 3.86
N ASN A 159 -3.91 6.74 2.72
CA ASN A 159 -2.92 7.10 1.70
C ASN A 159 -3.51 7.89 0.51
N VAL A 160 -4.72 8.43 0.66
CA VAL A 160 -5.38 9.31 -0.31
C VAL A 160 -5.68 10.63 0.35
N ILE A 161 -5.08 11.72 -0.12
CA ILE A 161 -5.34 13.08 0.37
C ILE A 161 -6.37 13.75 -0.54
N CYS A 162 -7.45 14.21 0.05
CA CYS A 162 -8.52 14.97 -0.60
C CYS A 162 -8.35 16.47 -0.28
N SER A 163 -8.03 17.27 -1.26
CA SER A 163 -7.90 18.72 -1.11
C SER A 163 -9.26 19.43 -1.23
N GLU A 164 -9.34 20.65 -0.71
CA GLU A 164 -10.58 21.45 -0.73
C GLU A 164 -11.08 21.75 -2.16
N ASP A 165 -10.19 21.76 -3.15
CA ASP A 165 -10.53 21.93 -4.57
C ASP A 165 -11.03 20.63 -5.23
N GLY A 166 -11.28 19.59 -4.44
CA GLY A 166 -11.81 18.28 -4.88
C GLY A 166 -10.78 17.35 -5.51
N LYS A 167 -9.52 17.77 -5.61
CA LYS A 167 -8.46 16.90 -6.14
C LYS A 167 -8.04 15.84 -5.12
N LYS A 168 -7.75 14.66 -5.61
CA LYS A 168 -7.24 13.54 -4.82
C LYS A 168 -5.81 13.22 -5.21
N THR A 169 -4.98 12.95 -4.22
CA THR A 169 -3.55 12.66 -4.40
C THR A 169 -3.18 11.40 -3.63
N ILE A 170 -2.61 10.42 -4.31
CA ILE A 170 -2.12 9.19 -3.69
C ILE A 170 -0.72 9.44 -3.12
N VAL A 171 -0.49 9.02 -1.88
CA VAL A 171 0.77 9.21 -1.14
C VAL A 171 1.33 7.89 -0.62
N ASP A 172 2.58 7.89 -0.14
CA ASP A 172 3.27 6.76 0.50
C ASP A 172 3.58 5.58 -0.44
N TRP A 173 4.40 5.84 -1.47
CA TRP A 173 4.76 4.89 -2.52
C TRP A 173 5.89 3.91 -2.17
N ALA A 174 6.19 3.72 -0.88
CA ALA A 174 7.27 2.85 -0.41
C ALA A 174 7.18 1.42 -0.96
N HIS A 175 5.96 0.93 -1.18
CA HIS A 175 5.68 -0.44 -1.61
C HIS A 175 5.37 -0.60 -3.10
N ALA A 176 5.50 0.48 -3.90
CA ALA A 176 5.17 0.47 -5.31
C ALA A 176 5.92 -0.62 -6.11
N THR A 177 5.20 -1.24 -7.03
CA THR A 177 5.70 -2.31 -7.91
C THR A 177 5.02 -2.24 -9.28
N GLN A 178 5.56 -2.96 -10.26
CA GLN A 178 4.83 -3.30 -11.48
C GLN A 178 4.31 -4.73 -11.38
N GLY A 179 3.02 -4.94 -11.66
CA GLY A 179 2.44 -6.27 -11.49
C GLY A 179 0.99 -6.41 -11.92
N ASN A 180 0.32 -7.33 -11.26
CA ASN A 180 -1.08 -7.63 -11.51
C ASN A 180 -1.98 -6.73 -10.66
N ALA A 181 -2.89 -6.00 -11.29
CA ALA A 181 -3.86 -5.11 -10.62
C ALA A 181 -4.73 -5.85 -9.59
N SER A 182 -5.10 -7.12 -9.88
CA SER A 182 -5.91 -7.91 -8.94
C SER A 182 -5.14 -8.31 -7.68
N ALA A 183 -3.82 -8.44 -7.74
CA ALA A 183 -3.00 -8.65 -6.55
C ALA A 183 -2.96 -7.40 -5.67
N ASP A 184 -2.87 -6.20 -6.28
CA ASP A 184 -2.93 -4.94 -5.57
C ASP A 184 -4.32 -4.70 -4.97
N ALA A 185 -5.38 -5.06 -5.70
CA ALA A 185 -6.76 -5.03 -5.20
C ALA A 185 -6.98 -6.02 -4.04
N ALA A 186 -6.43 -7.23 -4.12
CA ALA A 186 -6.48 -8.21 -3.03
C ALA A 186 -5.79 -7.68 -1.76
N MET A 187 -4.64 -7.00 -1.91
CA MET A 187 -3.97 -6.34 -0.78
C MET A 187 -4.86 -5.23 -0.19
N THR A 188 -5.48 -4.38 -1.00
CA THR A 188 -6.41 -3.34 -0.56
C THR A 188 -7.61 -3.94 0.18
N TYR A 189 -8.22 -5.01 -0.37
CA TYR A 189 -9.29 -5.74 0.30
C TYR A 189 -8.87 -6.25 1.68
N LEU A 190 -7.69 -6.88 1.77
CA LEU A 190 -7.14 -7.40 3.02
C LEU A 190 -6.94 -6.29 4.06
N LEU A 191 -6.42 -5.12 3.65
CA LEU A 191 -6.24 -3.96 4.52
C LEU A 191 -7.57 -3.40 5.05
N PHE A 192 -8.63 -3.40 4.24
CA PHE A 192 -9.97 -3.09 4.73
C PHE A 192 -10.49 -4.16 5.69
N ALA A 193 -10.36 -5.45 5.34
CA ALA A 193 -10.90 -6.56 6.13
C ALA A 193 -10.25 -6.67 7.52
N LEU A 194 -9.00 -6.25 7.67
CA LEU A 194 -8.32 -6.12 8.96
C LEU A 194 -9.00 -5.12 9.91
N LYS A 195 -9.73 -4.13 9.36
CA LYS A 195 -10.41 -3.07 10.14
C LYS A 195 -11.92 -3.25 10.14
N ASP A 196 -12.51 -3.52 8.99
CA ASP A 196 -13.97 -3.57 8.77
C ASP A 196 -14.30 -4.44 7.55
N GLN A 197 -14.84 -5.64 7.80
CA GLN A 197 -15.22 -6.59 6.77
C GLN A 197 -16.28 -6.02 5.81
N LYS A 198 -17.22 -5.19 6.30
CA LYS A 198 -18.28 -4.62 5.46
C LYS A 198 -17.70 -3.63 4.43
N LYS A 199 -16.73 -2.80 4.88
CA LYS A 199 -16.00 -1.90 3.97
C LYS A 199 -15.18 -2.68 2.94
N ALA A 200 -14.56 -3.80 3.34
CA ALA A 200 -13.84 -4.68 2.42
C ALA A 200 -14.75 -5.27 1.34
N ASP A 201 -15.92 -5.79 1.73
CA ASP A 201 -16.88 -6.37 0.78
C ASP A 201 -17.45 -5.31 -0.16
N LEU A 202 -17.75 -4.11 0.34
CA LEU A 202 -18.19 -2.96 -0.47
C LEU A 202 -17.10 -2.59 -1.49
N TYR A 203 -15.85 -2.45 -1.04
CA TYR A 203 -14.71 -2.16 -1.91
C TYR A 203 -14.59 -3.19 -3.03
N LEU A 204 -14.53 -4.48 -2.68
CA LEU A 204 -14.33 -5.54 -3.66
C LEU A 204 -15.47 -5.62 -4.68
N LYS A 205 -16.71 -5.44 -4.22
CA LYS A 205 -17.89 -5.37 -5.09
C LYS A 205 -17.77 -4.26 -6.13
N ILE A 206 -17.38 -3.05 -5.69
CA ILE A 206 -17.22 -1.88 -6.57
C ILE A 206 -16.04 -2.08 -7.52
N PHE A 207 -14.89 -2.56 -7.01
CA PHE A 207 -13.70 -2.82 -7.81
C PHE A 207 -14.01 -3.83 -8.93
N CYS A 208 -14.59 -4.98 -8.60
CA CYS A 208 -14.91 -6.01 -9.59
C CYS A 208 -15.88 -5.50 -10.65
N ARG A 209 -16.90 -4.75 -10.26
CA ARG A 209 -17.87 -4.16 -11.21
C ARG A 209 -17.20 -3.17 -12.16
N LYS A 210 -16.35 -2.24 -11.63
CA LYS A 210 -15.74 -1.18 -12.44
C LYS A 210 -14.58 -1.69 -13.32
N SER A 211 -13.85 -2.69 -12.85
CA SER A 211 -12.71 -3.26 -13.59
C SER A 211 -13.08 -4.41 -14.52
N ASP A 212 -14.34 -4.84 -14.54
CA ASP A 212 -14.80 -6.06 -15.22
C ASP A 212 -13.98 -7.31 -14.85
N THR A 213 -13.61 -7.40 -13.57
CA THR A 213 -12.78 -8.48 -13.04
C THR A 213 -13.61 -9.41 -12.17
N ALA A 214 -13.54 -10.72 -12.43
CA ALA A 214 -14.24 -11.70 -11.59
C ALA A 214 -13.72 -11.66 -10.14
N ARG A 215 -14.65 -11.66 -9.17
CA ARG A 215 -14.31 -11.66 -7.73
C ARG A 215 -13.36 -12.81 -7.37
N GLN A 216 -13.63 -14.00 -7.85
CA GLN A 216 -12.81 -15.19 -7.64
C GLN A 216 -11.36 -15.00 -8.09
N TYR A 217 -11.12 -14.25 -9.18
CA TYR A 217 -9.77 -13.99 -9.63
C TYR A 217 -8.99 -13.08 -8.68
N VAL A 218 -9.65 -12.11 -8.05
CA VAL A 218 -9.03 -11.29 -6.98
C VAL A 218 -8.77 -12.15 -5.75
N GLU A 219 -9.74 -12.98 -5.36
CA GLU A 219 -9.65 -13.86 -4.18
C GLU A 219 -8.52 -14.90 -4.28
N GLN A 220 -8.17 -15.34 -5.49
CA GLN A 220 -7.00 -16.21 -5.71
C GLN A 220 -5.67 -15.60 -5.24
N TRP A 221 -5.59 -14.27 -5.16
CA TRP A 221 -4.40 -13.57 -4.67
C TRP A 221 -4.35 -13.46 -3.14
N LEU A 222 -5.48 -13.62 -2.43
CA LEU A 222 -5.56 -13.37 -0.98
C LEU A 222 -4.54 -14.18 -0.15
N PRO A 223 -4.34 -15.49 -0.34
CA PRO A 223 -3.34 -16.22 0.43
C PRO A 223 -1.92 -15.68 0.21
N ILE A 224 -1.60 -15.28 -1.02
CA ILE A 224 -0.30 -14.76 -1.41
C ILE A 224 -0.03 -13.40 -0.75
N VAL A 225 -1.01 -12.47 -0.82
CA VAL A 225 -0.86 -11.13 -0.24
C VAL A 225 -0.97 -11.15 1.28
N ALA A 226 -1.73 -12.08 1.87
CA ALA A 226 -1.77 -12.29 3.31
C ALA A 226 -0.40 -12.75 3.84
N ALA A 227 0.25 -13.71 3.17
CA ALA A 227 1.61 -14.10 3.48
C ALA A 227 2.59 -12.93 3.36
N ALA A 228 2.46 -12.11 2.30
CA ALA A 228 3.29 -10.92 2.16
C ALA A 228 3.06 -9.90 3.29
N GLN A 229 1.81 -9.72 3.75
CA GLN A 229 1.48 -8.82 4.86
C GLN A 229 2.07 -9.31 6.20
N LEU A 230 2.17 -10.62 6.44
CA LEU A 230 2.82 -11.18 7.63
C LEU A 230 4.26 -10.70 7.81
N THR A 231 4.98 -10.39 6.72
CA THR A 231 6.36 -9.88 6.82
C THR A 231 6.48 -8.53 7.52
N LYS A 232 5.37 -7.82 7.76
CA LYS A 232 5.33 -6.58 8.55
C LYS A 232 5.41 -6.83 10.06
N ASN A 233 5.35 -8.11 10.51
CA ASN A 233 5.48 -8.54 11.90
C ASN A 233 4.52 -7.82 12.86
N ASN A 234 3.27 -7.60 12.44
CA ASN A 234 2.22 -7.07 13.30
C ASN A 234 1.49 -8.23 14.00
N GLU A 235 1.79 -8.44 15.28
CA GLU A 235 1.19 -9.55 16.05
C GLU A 235 -0.35 -9.47 16.14
N LEU A 236 -0.93 -8.26 16.08
CA LEU A 236 -2.38 -8.08 16.13
C LEU A 236 -3.08 -8.56 14.84
N GLU A 237 -2.37 -8.59 13.74
CA GLU A 237 -2.88 -9.02 12.43
C GLU A 237 -2.64 -10.51 12.18
N LYS A 238 -1.70 -11.13 12.89
CA LYS A 238 -1.17 -12.46 12.59
C LYS A 238 -2.24 -13.55 12.50
N GLU A 239 -3.10 -13.67 13.53
CA GLU A 239 -4.16 -14.68 13.54
C GLU A 239 -5.13 -14.51 12.36
N PHE A 240 -5.51 -13.27 12.06
CA PHE A 240 -6.38 -12.96 10.93
C PHE A 240 -5.72 -13.33 9.59
N LEU A 241 -4.44 -12.98 9.41
CA LEU A 241 -3.70 -13.25 8.18
C LEU A 241 -3.49 -14.76 7.97
N MET A 242 -3.20 -15.51 9.04
CA MET A 242 -3.05 -16.96 8.97
C MET A 242 -4.31 -17.65 8.46
N ARG A 243 -5.50 -17.20 8.83
CA ARG A 243 -6.76 -17.74 8.29
C ARG A 243 -6.87 -17.67 6.76
N TRP A 244 -6.29 -16.64 6.15
CA TRP A 244 -6.27 -16.49 4.68
C TRP A 244 -5.21 -17.38 4.02
N ILE A 245 -4.17 -17.76 4.75
CA ILE A 245 -3.09 -18.60 4.25
C ILE A 245 -3.49 -20.08 4.32
N ASP A 246 -4.13 -20.51 5.40
CA ASP A 246 -4.54 -21.88 5.65
C ASP A 246 -5.71 -22.34 4.75
N VAL A 247 -6.30 -21.44 4.00
CA VAL A 247 -7.36 -21.74 3.01
C VAL A 247 -6.74 -22.33 1.75
N VAL A 248 -6.08 -23.48 1.89
CA VAL A 248 -5.59 -24.29 0.76
C VAL A 248 -6.73 -25.09 0.10
N ASP A 249 -7.91 -25.13 0.72
CA ASP A 249 -9.08 -25.87 0.25
C ASP A 249 -10.23 -24.95 -0.23
N PHE A 250 -10.03 -24.20 -1.31
CA PHE A 250 -11.12 -23.78 -2.19
C PHE A 250 -10.97 -24.49 -3.54
N SER A 251 -11.25 -25.79 -3.55
CA SER A 251 -11.57 -26.54 -4.77
C SER A 251 -13.06 -26.46 -5.07
#